data_e6f91e787d4e068210763884b9009ab8
#
_entry.id   e6f91e787d4e068210763884b9009ab8
#
_cell.length_a   1.000
_cell.length_b   1.000
_cell.length_c   1.000
_cell.angle_alpha   90.00
_cell.angle_beta   90.00
_cell.angle_gamma   90.00
#
_symmetry.space_group_name_H-M   'P 1'
#
loop_
_entity.id
_entity.type
_entity.pdbx_description
1 polymer ?
#
loop_
_entity_poly.entity_id
_entity_poly.type
_entity_poly.pdbx_seq_one_letter_code
_entity_poly.pdbx_strand_id
1 'polypeptide(L)'
;MGLSINYSGSFSNKASLEEMIEEVKDIAEIYKWKYSVANTRFPKNTIGKVEYDGELYGISFTPPSSETISLTFLSNGKMCCGARLKFFGNSDNEKDKLYLYMLCAKTQYTGSTNHKIIIHLLKYLSQKYFQDFHLIAQ
;
A
#
# COMPACT_ATOMS: atom_id res chain seq x y z
N MET A 1 -15.27 -16.83 10.09
CA MET A 1 -14.87 -16.17 8.87
C MET A 1 -14.25 -14.82 9.16
N GLY A 2 -13.15 -14.53 8.52
CA GLY A 2 -12.48 -13.28 8.72
C GLY A 2 -12.76 -12.28 7.61
N LEU A 3 -12.70 -11.00 7.92
CA LEU A 3 -12.68 -9.94 6.93
C LEU A 3 -11.23 -9.72 6.50
N SER A 4 -11.01 -9.61 5.20
CA SER A 4 -9.68 -9.35 4.64
C SER A 4 -9.78 -8.43 3.45
N ILE A 5 -8.65 -7.79 3.14
CA ILE A 5 -8.50 -6.90 2.00
C ILE A 5 -7.32 -7.38 1.18
N ASN A 6 -7.52 -7.60 -0.10
CA ASN A 6 -6.45 -7.90 -1.05
C ASN A 6 -6.40 -6.76 -2.06
N TYR A 7 -5.22 -6.23 -2.29
CA TYR A 7 -5.08 -5.05 -3.14
C TYR A 7 -3.76 -5.04 -3.89
N SER A 8 -3.76 -4.37 -5.02
CA SER A 8 -2.57 -4.17 -5.86
C SER A 8 -2.76 -2.94 -6.71
N GLY A 9 -1.68 -2.41 -7.24
CA GLY A 9 -1.74 -1.25 -8.12
C GLY A 9 -0.40 -0.55 -8.23
N SER A 10 -0.44 0.63 -8.81
CA SER A 10 0.74 1.46 -9.00
C SER A 10 0.43 2.90 -8.61
N PHE A 11 1.46 3.65 -8.25
CA PHE A 11 1.31 5.07 -8.01
C PHE A 11 1.25 5.82 -9.35
N SER A 12 0.33 6.76 -9.47
CA SER A 12 0.19 7.55 -10.70
C SER A 12 1.38 8.50 -10.86
N ASN A 13 1.97 8.53 -12.05
CA ASN A 13 3.09 9.43 -12.32
C ASN A 13 2.69 10.91 -12.33
N LYS A 14 1.39 11.20 -12.32
CA LYS A 14 0.85 12.57 -12.30
C LYS A 14 0.49 13.05 -10.90
N ALA A 15 0.62 12.18 -9.89
CA ALA A 15 0.23 12.49 -8.52
C ALA A 15 1.46 12.74 -7.64
N SER A 16 1.23 13.35 -6.48
CA SER A 16 2.28 13.64 -5.50
C SER A 16 2.25 12.62 -4.37
N LEU A 17 3.35 11.91 -4.19
CA LEU A 17 3.50 10.97 -3.09
C LEU A 17 3.43 11.69 -1.73
N GLU A 18 4.04 12.86 -1.63
CA GLU A 18 4.01 13.64 -0.39
C GLU A 18 2.59 14.03 0.00
N GLU A 19 1.76 14.42 -0.97
CA GLU A 19 0.36 14.74 -0.70
C GLU A 19 -0.42 13.52 -0.21
N MET A 20 -0.21 12.37 -0.83
CA MET A 20 -0.85 11.12 -0.40
C MET A 20 -0.45 10.77 1.02
N ILE A 21 0.83 10.87 1.35
CA ILE A 21 1.35 10.58 2.69
C ILE A 21 0.68 11.51 3.71
N GLU A 22 0.57 12.81 3.42
CA GLU A 22 -0.05 13.76 4.34
C GLU A 22 -1.53 13.46 4.56
N GLU A 23 -2.28 13.11 3.51
CA GLU A 23 -3.70 12.77 3.65
C GLU A 23 -3.90 11.52 4.50
N VAL A 24 -3.10 10.47 4.27
CA VAL A 24 -3.20 9.23 5.05
C VAL A 24 -2.78 9.46 6.50
N LYS A 25 -1.73 10.23 6.70
CA LYS A 25 -1.27 10.58 8.04
C LYS A 25 -2.35 11.32 8.82
N ASP A 26 -3.00 12.29 8.21
CA ASP A 26 -4.08 13.05 8.85
C ASP A 26 -5.22 12.13 9.27
N ILE A 27 -5.63 11.20 8.42
CA ILE A 27 -6.68 10.24 8.74
C ILE A 27 -6.25 9.32 9.87
N ALA A 28 -5.04 8.81 9.83
CA ALA A 28 -4.52 7.95 10.89
C ALA A 28 -4.50 8.69 12.24
N GLU A 29 -4.12 9.96 12.24
CA GLU A 29 -4.12 10.77 13.46
C GLU A 29 -5.54 11.02 13.99
N ILE A 30 -6.51 11.29 13.08
CA ILE A 30 -7.90 11.50 13.47
C ILE A 30 -8.48 10.27 14.15
N TYR A 31 -8.22 9.08 13.60
CA TYR A 31 -8.72 7.83 14.17
C TYR A 31 -7.79 7.24 15.23
N LYS A 32 -6.65 7.88 15.48
CA LYS A 32 -5.62 7.42 16.45
C LYS A 32 -5.06 6.05 16.06
N TRP A 33 -4.91 5.81 14.77
CA TRP A 33 -4.25 4.62 14.26
C TRP A 33 -2.74 4.83 14.23
N LYS A 34 -1.99 3.76 14.50
CA LYS A 34 -0.54 3.79 14.35
C LYS A 34 -0.19 3.90 12.87
N TYR A 35 0.88 4.63 12.58
CA TYR A 35 1.37 4.73 11.20
C TYR A 35 2.88 4.87 11.18
N SER A 36 3.46 4.58 10.02
CA SER A 36 4.89 4.70 9.80
C SER A 36 5.12 5.21 8.38
N VAL A 37 5.95 6.23 8.25
CA VAL A 37 6.29 6.81 6.94
C VAL A 37 7.63 6.26 6.49
N ALA A 38 7.68 5.78 5.25
CA ALA A 38 8.92 5.36 4.62
C ALA A 38 9.54 6.56 3.86
N ASN A 39 10.07 6.37 2.66
CA ASN A 39 10.57 7.49 1.88
C ASN A 39 9.42 8.30 1.30
N THR A 40 9.58 9.63 1.21
CA THR A 40 8.51 10.53 0.82
C THR A 40 8.57 10.98 -0.64
N ARG A 41 9.63 10.65 -1.35
CA ARG A 41 9.82 11.03 -2.74
C ARG A 41 10.41 9.89 -3.55
N PHE A 42 9.84 9.65 -4.71
CA PHE A 42 10.43 8.69 -5.65
C PHE A 42 11.71 9.26 -6.27
N PRO A 43 12.70 8.40 -6.57
CA PRO A 43 13.84 8.82 -7.38
C PRO A 43 13.38 9.32 -8.75
N LYS A 44 14.17 10.15 -9.39
CA LYS A 44 13.83 10.67 -10.71
C LYS A 44 13.87 9.56 -11.76
N ASN A 45 12.90 9.56 -12.66
CA ASN A 45 12.86 8.69 -13.85
C ASN A 45 12.84 7.20 -13.54
N THR A 46 12.22 6.81 -12.41
CA THR A 46 12.13 5.39 -12.02
C THR A 46 10.73 4.80 -12.19
N ILE A 47 9.70 5.63 -12.20
CA ILE A 47 8.31 5.18 -12.31
C ILE A 47 8.09 4.48 -13.66
N GLY A 48 7.44 3.32 -13.62
CA GLY A 48 7.12 2.54 -14.80
C GLY A 48 8.20 1.61 -15.28
N LYS A 49 9.36 1.60 -14.63
CA LYS A 49 10.45 0.68 -14.99
C LYS A 49 10.24 -0.70 -14.39
N VAL A 50 10.93 -1.69 -14.92
CA VAL A 50 10.93 -3.05 -14.36
C VAL A 50 11.80 -3.11 -13.11
N GLU A 51 12.92 -2.41 -13.13
CA GLU A 51 13.89 -2.38 -12.03
C GLU A 51 13.41 -1.51 -10.88
N TYR A 52 13.94 -1.79 -9.70
CA TYR A 52 13.68 -1.00 -8.49
C TYR A 52 14.89 -1.06 -7.56
N ASP A 53 15.00 -0.08 -6.67
CA ASP A 53 16.19 0.10 -5.83
C ASP A 53 16.17 -0.70 -4.52
N GLY A 54 15.08 -1.41 -4.23
CA GLY A 54 14.96 -2.18 -2.98
C GLY A 54 14.46 -1.36 -1.79
N GLU A 55 14.19 -0.08 -1.96
CA GLU A 55 13.62 0.77 -0.92
C GLU A 55 12.10 0.87 -1.08
N LEU A 56 11.43 1.26 0.00
CA LEU A 56 9.99 1.49 0.00
C LEU A 56 9.68 2.99 0.11
N TYR A 57 8.60 3.39 -0.55
CA TYR A 57 8.18 4.78 -0.65
C TYR A 57 6.69 4.86 -0.31
N GLY A 58 6.32 5.68 0.65
CA GLY A 58 4.93 5.86 1.04
C GLY A 58 4.71 5.76 2.54
N ILE A 59 3.54 5.28 2.92
CA ILE A 59 3.10 5.23 4.31
C ILE A 59 2.35 3.92 4.57
N SER A 60 2.49 3.40 5.78
CA SER A 60 1.66 2.28 6.24
C SER A 60 0.96 2.67 7.53
N PHE A 61 -0.20 2.09 7.78
CA PHE A 61 -0.96 2.36 9.00
C PHE A 61 -1.59 1.07 9.52
N THR A 62 -1.81 1.04 10.84
CA THR A 62 -2.31 -0.16 11.50
C THR A 62 -3.50 0.21 12.40
N PRO A 63 -4.74 -0.01 11.95
CA PRO A 63 -5.90 0.14 12.81
C PRO A 63 -5.85 -0.81 13.98
N PRO A 64 -6.56 -0.53 15.09
CA PRO A 64 -6.56 -1.42 16.26
C PRO A 64 -7.00 -2.83 15.89
N SER A 65 -6.26 -3.83 16.35
CA SER A 65 -6.56 -5.26 16.12
C SER A 65 -6.63 -5.65 14.64
N SER A 66 -5.90 -4.93 13.79
CA SER A 66 -5.82 -5.21 12.35
C SER A 66 -4.38 -5.48 11.95
N GLU A 67 -4.21 -6.17 10.85
CA GLU A 67 -2.90 -6.19 10.19
C GLU A 67 -2.63 -4.83 9.56
N THR A 68 -1.36 -4.55 9.29
CA THR A 68 -0.95 -3.27 8.70
C THR A 68 -1.43 -3.14 7.27
N ILE A 69 -1.98 -1.98 6.95
CA ILE A 69 -2.32 -1.60 5.58
C ILE A 69 -1.12 -0.85 5.02
N SER A 70 -0.49 -1.42 4.02
CA SER A 70 0.72 -0.84 3.43
C SER A 70 0.40 -0.09 2.15
N LEU A 71 0.48 1.23 2.22
CA LEU A 71 0.39 2.10 1.04
C LEU A 71 1.80 2.53 0.67
N THR A 72 2.63 1.52 0.44
CA THR A 72 4.03 1.67 0.10
C THR A 72 4.28 1.10 -1.29
N PHE A 73 5.28 1.65 -1.95
CA PHE A 73 5.58 1.38 -3.35
C PHE A 73 7.08 1.16 -3.50
N LEU A 74 7.45 0.38 -4.50
CA LEU A 74 8.84 0.31 -4.94
C LEU A 74 9.18 1.57 -5.75
N SER A 75 10.46 1.79 -6.02
CA SER A 75 10.89 2.96 -6.79
C SER A 75 10.28 3.03 -8.19
N ASN A 76 9.83 1.89 -8.73
CA ASN A 76 9.15 1.84 -10.02
C ASN A 76 7.65 2.19 -9.93
N GLY A 77 7.13 2.50 -8.75
CA GLY A 77 5.75 2.90 -8.55
C GLY A 77 4.79 1.78 -8.22
N LYS A 78 5.19 0.52 -8.28
CA LYS A 78 4.29 -0.61 -7.99
C LYS A 78 4.15 -0.82 -6.50
N MET A 79 2.92 -1.09 -6.05
CA MET A 79 2.66 -1.38 -4.64
C MET A 79 3.40 -2.62 -4.18
N CYS A 80 4.05 -2.50 -3.02
CA CYS A 80 4.76 -3.59 -2.38
C CYS A 80 4.89 -3.27 -0.90
N CYS A 81 4.97 -4.29 -0.06
CA CYS A 81 5.25 -4.08 1.36
C CYS A 81 6.57 -4.73 1.73
N GLY A 82 7.07 -4.40 2.93
CA GLY A 82 8.37 -4.89 3.39
C GLY A 82 8.47 -6.40 3.42
N ALA A 83 7.42 -7.09 3.87
CA ALA A 83 7.41 -8.55 3.93
C ALA A 83 7.51 -9.17 2.53
N ARG A 84 6.74 -8.65 1.57
CA ARG A 84 6.77 -9.17 0.20
C ARG A 84 8.12 -8.92 -0.45
N LEU A 85 8.69 -7.74 -0.24
CA LEU A 85 10.00 -7.40 -0.78
C LEU A 85 11.08 -8.32 -0.21
N LYS A 86 11.03 -8.59 1.09
CA LYS A 86 12.00 -9.47 1.76
C LYS A 86 11.93 -10.89 1.22
N PHE A 87 10.73 -11.44 1.04
CA PHE A 87 10.57 -12.85 0.66
C PHE A 87 10.62 -13.09 -0.84
N PHE A 88 10.22 -12.13 -1.66
CA PHE A 88 10.08 -12.35 -3.11
C PHE A 88 10.92 -11.41 -3.97
N GLY A 89 11.55 -10.40 -3.37
CA GLY A 89 12.21 -9.33 -4.13
C GLY A 89 13.41 -9.77 -4.95
N ASN A 90 14.12 -10.80 -4.52
CA ASN A 90 15.34 -11.30 -5.19
C ASN A 90 15.11 -12.59 -5.96
N SER A 91 13.86 -12.99 -6.14
CA SER A 91 13.57 -14.25 -6.83
C SER A 91 13.56 -14.06 -8.34
N ASP A 92 14.11 -15.05 -9.05
CA ASP A 92 14.04 -15.14 -10.51
C ASP A 92 12.81 -15.90 -10.99
N ASN A 93 12.01 -16.45 -10.06
CA ASN A 93 10.82 -17.23 -10.38
C ASN A 93 9.65 -16.29 -10.70
N GLU A 94 8.99 -16.51 -11.84
CA GLU A 94 7.87 -15.67 -12.28
C GLU A 94 6.69 -15.70 -11.31
N LYS A 95 6.43 -16.83 -10.65
CA LYS A 95 5.36 -16.91 -9.64
C LYS A 95 5.67 -16.04 -8.43
N ASP A 96 6.92 -16.03 -7.99
CA ASP A 96 7.33 -15.19 -6.86
C ASP A 96 7.22 -13.71 -7.19
N LYS A 97 7.50 -13.33 -8.43
CA LYS A 97 7.32 -11.95 -8.88
C LYS A 97 5.86 -11.52 -8.84
N LEU A 98 4.94 -12.42 -9.13
CA LEU A 98 3.51 -12.13 -8.98
C LEU A 98 3.16 -11.87 -7.52
N TYR A 99 3.65 -12.70 -6.60
CA TYR A 99 3.37 -12.52 -5.18
C TYR A 99 4.00 -11.24 -4.62
N LEU A 100 5.09 -10.76 -5.20
CA LEU A 100 5.73 -9.52 -4.76
C LEU A 100 4.74 -8.34 -4.76
N TYR A 101 3.84 -8.31 -5.72
CA TYR A 101 2.91 -7.20 -5.94
C TYR A 101 1.49 -7.46 -5.44
N MET A 102 1.28 -8.55 -4.70
CA MET A 102 -0.02 -8.90 -4.14
C MET A 102 -0.03 -8.63 -2.65
N LEU A 103 -0.73 -7.59 -2.22
CA LEU A 103 -0.80 -7.22 -0.82
C LEU A 103 -2.12 -7.68 -0.22
N CYS A 104 -2.08 -8.07 1.04
CA CYS A 104 -3.30 -8.40 1.77
C CYS A 104 -3.17 -7.99 3.23
N ALA A 105 -4.31 -7.76 3.85
CA ALA A 105 -4.38 -7.46 5.28
C ALA A 105 -5.67 -8.03 5.84
N LYS A 106 -5.56 -8.72 6.97
CA LYS A 106 -6.72 -9.21 7.70
C LYS A 106 -7.24 -8.12 8.62
N THR A 107 -8.51 -7.78 8.48
CA THR A 107 -9.15 -6.69 9.21
C THR A 107 -10.28 -7.18 10.11
N GLN A 108 -10.43 -8.50 10.26
CA GLN A 108 -11.56 -9.10 10.94
C GLN A 108 -11.73 -8.66 12.39
N TYR A 109 -10.64 -8.40 13.10
CA TYR A 109 -10.68 -8.06 14.52
C TYR A 109 -10.76 -6.57 14.81
N THR A 110 -10.63 -5.71 13.80
CA THR A 110 -10.76 -4.27 13.98
C THR A 110 -12.21 -3.79 13.94
N GLY A 111 -13.14 -4.67 13.55
CA GLY A 111 -14.56 -4.38 13.48
C GLY A 111 -15.01 -3.92 12.10
N SER A 112 -16.31 -4.07 11.84
CA SER A 112 -16.89 -3.74 10.55
C SER A 112 -16.81 -2.26 10.22
N THR A 113 -16.89 -1.38 11.21
CA THR A 113 -16.79 0.07 11.01
C THR A 113 -15.41 0.45 10.47
N ASN A 114 -14.35 0.00 11.13
CA ASN A 114 -12.98 0.27 10.68
C ASN A 114 -12.70 -0.38 9.33
N HIS A 115 -13.19 -1.59 9.12
CA HIS A 115 -13.05 -2.27 7.82
C HIS A 115 -13.64 -1.42 6.69
N LYS A 116 -14.84 -0.87 6.90
CA LYS A 116 -15.49 -0.01 5.90
C LYS A 116 -14.73 1.29 5.69
N ILE A 117 -14.21 1.89 6.75
CA ILE A 117 -13.40 3.11 6.66
C ILE A 117 -12.16 2.86 5.81
N ILE A 118 -11.48 1.73 6.02
CA ILE A 118 -10.29 1.36 5.26
C ILE A 118 -10.65 1.22 3.77
N ILE A 119 -11.74 0.51 3.45
CA ILE A 119 -12.19 0.33 2.07
C ILE A 119 -12.49 1.68 1.40
N HIS A 120 -13.22 2.55 2.09
CA HIS A 120 -13.55 3.88 1.57
C HIS A 120 -12.28 4.70 1.32
N LEU A 121 -11.34 4.64 2.25
CA LEU A 121 -10.05 5.34 2.12
C LEU A 121 -9.29 4.84 0.88
N LEU A 122 -9.19 3.53 0.72
CA LEU A 122 -8.48 2.95 -0.43
C LEU A 122 -9.12 3.35 -1.75
N LYS A 123 -10.46 3.34 -1.82
CA LYS A 123 -11.18 3.77 -3.02
C LYS A 123 -10.95 5.25 -3.32
N TYR A 124 -10.99 6.10 -2.31
CA TYR A 124 -10.72 7.53 -2.46
C TYR A 124 -9.31 7.76 -2.98
N LEU A 125 -8.32 7.12 -2.35
CA LEU A 125 -6.93 7.29 -2.72
C LEU A 125 -6.65 6.75 -4.13
N SER A 126 -7.33 5.67 -4.52
CA SER A 126 -7.13 5.08 -5.83
C SER A 126 -7.52 6.04 -6.96
N GLN A 127 -8.58 6.80 -6.76
CA GLN A 127 -9.04 7.77 -7.76
C GLN A 127 -8.09 8.96 -7.88
N LYS A 128 -7.41 9.31 -6.79
CA LYS A 128 -6.58 10.51 -6.75
C LYS A 128 -5.10 10.22 -7.01
N TYR A 129 -4.60 9.08 -6.56
CA TYR A 129 -3.15 8.81 -6.53
C TYR A 129 -2.72 7.55 -7.26
N PHE A 130 -3.61 6.57 -7.47
CA PHE A 130 -3.21 5.26 -7.99
C PHE A 130 -3.68 5.05 -9.43
N GLN A 131 -3.01 4.14 -10.11
CA GLN A 131 -3.44 3.65 -11.41
C GLN A 131 -3.42 2.12 -11.38
N ASP A 132 -4.27 1.50 -12.20
CA ASP A 132 -4.39 0.04 -12.27
C ASP A 132 -4.65 -0.60 -10.90
N PHE A 133 -5.46 0.07 -10.09
CA PHE A 133 -5.73 -0.37 -8.72
C PHE A 133 -6.84 -1.42 -8.71
N HIS A 134 -6.57 -2.53 -8.03
CA HIS A 134 -7.52 -3.61 -7.83
C HIS A 134 -7.69 -3.84 -6.33
N LEU A 135 -8.93 -3.95 -5.90
CA LEU A 135 -9.29 -4.17 -4.51
C LEU A 135 -10.35 -5.26 -4.42
N ILE A 136 -10.05 -6.30 -3.66
CA ILE A 136 -10.99 -7.35 -3.32
C ILE A 136 -11.14 -7.35 -1.80
N ALA A 137 -12.34 -7.06 -1.32
CA ALA A 137 -12.66 -7.02 0.10
C ALA A 137 -13.69 -8.10 0.42
N GLN A 138 -13.44 -8.78 1.53
CA GLN A 138 -14.34 -9.85 1.99
C GLN A 138 -14.86 -9.56 3.40
#